data_3b119f7c91bae9457cca0996ea3742d5
#
_entry.id   3b119f7c91bae9457cca0996ea3742d5
#
_cell.length_a   1.000
_cell.length_b   1.000
_cell.length_c   1.000
_cell.angle_alpha   90.00
_cell.angle_beta   90.00
_cell.angle_gamma   90.00
#
_symmetry.space_group_name_H-M   'P 1'
#
loop_
_entity.id
_entity.type
_entity.pdbx_description
1 polymer ?
#
loop_
_entity_poly.entity_id
_entity_poly.type
_entity_poly.pdbx_seq_one_letter_code
_entity_poly.pdbx_strand_id
1 'polypeptide(L)'
;MASTDTTTTEDAAVKDAAQDLAGLEAGLDALDAVRVSRTPVRQVLAQKVLPPVAAVALVLIVWQILIWAKVTDDYKLPSPTQVWDEVSNAWAQGTLLGYIWTSISRGLFGFLLALVIGTPLGLLVARVKVVRAAIGPVLSGLQSLPSVAWVPPAVLWLGLNDKMMYAVILLGAVPSIANGLVAGVDQIPPLHLRAGQTLGATGLRGTWHIVLPASLPGYLAGLKQGWAFSWRSLMAAEIIASSPDLGVGLGQLLEQGRETSSMSTVFLAIFLILIVGIAIDLLIFSPLERWVLRSRGLLVKN
;
A
#
# COMPACT_ATOMS: atom_id res chain seq x y z
N MET A 1 29.97 -6.09 -80.21
CA MET A 1 29.87 -4.77 -79.51
C MET A 1 28.68 -4.80 -78.59
N ALA A 2 28.78 -5.42 -77.42
CA ALA A 2 27.77 -5.44 -76.36
C ALA A 2 28.40 -6.05 -75.11
N SER A 3 29.16 -5.28 -74.34
CA SER A 3 29.70 -5.75 -73.02
C SER A 3 30.04 -4.61 -72.04
N THR A 4 29.25 -3.55 -72.06
CA THR A 4 29.53 -2.39 -71.15
C THR A 4 28.34 -1.96 -70.28
N ASP A 5 27.24 -2.72 -70.22
CA ASP A 5 26.02 -2.24 -69.50
C ASP A 5 25.71 -2.99 -68.19
N THR A 6 26.41 -4.06 -67.86
CA THR A 6 26.15 -4.85 -66.64
C THR A 6 26.92 -4.35 -65.41
N THR A 7 28.02 -3.67 -65.57
CA THR A 7 28.87 -3.16 -64.45
C THR A 7 28.27 -1.91 -63.76
N THR A 8 27.51 -1.09 -64.51
CA THR A 8 26.91 0.14 -63.97
C THR A 8 25.66 -0.13 -63.11
N THR A 9 24.94 -1.21 -63.36
CA THR A 9 23.74 -1.60 -62.57
C THR A 9 24.13 -2.30 -61.26
N GLU A 10 25.23 -3.06 -61.26
CA GLU A 10 25.75 -3.71 -60.04
C GLU A 10 26.34 -2.69 -59.07
N ASP A 11 27.08 -1.68 -59.54
CA ASP A 11 27.62 -0.61 -58.74
C ASP A 11 26.54 0.31 -58.14
N ALA A 12 25.44 0.52 -58.83
CA ALA A 12 24.28 1.27 -58.32
C ALA A 12 23.56 0.50 -57.22
N ALA A 13 23.36 -0.82 -57.36
CA ALA A 13 22.70 -1.65 -56.35
C ALA A 13 23.56 -1.82 -55.08
N VAL A 14 24.89 -1.89 -55.22
CA VAL A 14 25.83 -1.93 -54.07
C VAL A 14 25.83 -0.61 -53.31
N LYS A 15 25.72 0.54 -54.00
CA LYS A 15 25.60 1.85 -53.36
C LYS A 15 24.30 2.04 -52.61
N ASP A 16 23.17 1.61 -53.17
CA ASP A 16 21.86 1.66 -52.52
C ASP A 16 21.84 0.76 -51.27
N ALA A 17 22.36 -0.45 -51.34
CA ALA A 17 22.47 -1.34 -50.18
C ALA A 17 23.42 -0.79 -49.10
N ALA A 18 24.49 -0.10 -49.45
CA ALA A 18 25.38 0.55 -48.50
C ALA A 18 24.69 1.78 -47.81
N GLN A 19 23.85 2.52 -48.53
CA GLN A 19 23.09 3.62 -47.99
C GLN A 19 21.96 3.12 -47.03
N ASP A 20 21.30 2.02 -47.35
CA ASP A 20 20.30 1.40 -46.48
C ASP A 20 20.95 0.84 -45.19
N LEU A 21 22.13 0.22 -45.30
CA LEU A 21 22.88 -0.24 -44.12
C LEU A 21 23.33 0.94 -43.24
N ALA A 22 23.83 2.01 -43.80
CA ALA A 22 24.19 3.20 -43.04
C ALA A 22 22.98 3.87 -42.38
N GLY A 23 21.82 3.83 -43.02
CA GLY A 23 20.54 4.28 -42.43
C GLY A 23 20.06 3.40 -41.29
N LEU A 24 20.23 2.08 -41.39
CA LEU A 24 19.93 1.13 -40.31
C LEU A 24 20.90 1.28 -39.12
N GLU A 25 22.19 1.46 -39.37
CA GLU A 25 23.20 1.69 -38.32
C GLU A 25 22.92 3.01 -37.61
N ALA A 26 22.64 4.10 -38.34
CA ALA A 26 22.25 5.37 -37.73
C ALA A 26 20.95 5.28 -36.90
N GLY A 27 19.99 4.45 -37.34
CA GLY A 27 18.77 4.14 -36.59
C GLY A 27 19.04 3.35 -35.31
N LEU A 28 19.94 2.38 -35.35
CA LEU A 28 20.41 1.60 -34.20
C LEU A 28 21.16 2.47 -33.19
N ASP A 29 22.08 3.32 -33.68
CA ASP A 29 22.82 4.28 -32.85
C ASP A 29 21.90 5.32 -32.23
N ALA A 30 20.82 5.70 -32.90
CA ALA A 30 19.79 6.58 -32.33
C ALA A 30 18.99 5.90 -31.23
N LEU A 31 18.79 4.58 -31.31
CA LEU A 31 18.13 3.79 -30.24
C LEU A 31 19.06 3.57 -29.03
N ASP A 32 20.36 3.37 -29.26
CA ASP A 32 21.36 3.28 -28.20
C ASP A 32 21.66 4.64 -27.55
N ALA A 33 21.45 5.74 -28.28
CA ALA A 33 21.59 7.10 -27.81
C ALA A 33 20.39 7.61 -26.98
N VAL A 34 19.52 6.74 -26.46
CA VAL A 34 18.59 7.11 -25.37
C VAL A 34 19.47 7.48 -24.18
N ARG A 35 19.97 8.71 -24.20
CA ARG A 35 20.63 9.33 -23.05
C ARG A 35 19.70 9.20 -21.87
N VAL A 36 20.08 8.37 -20.91
CA VAL A 36 19.56 8.44 -19.55
C VAL A 36 19.92 9.84 -19.04
N SER A 37 19.08 10.82 -19.35
CA SER A 37 19.22 12.16 -18.79
C SER A 37 19.03 11.99 -17.29
N ARG A 38 20.13 12.04 -16.55
CA ARG A 38 20.09 12.12 -15.10
C ARG A 38 19.31 13.39 -14.78
N THR A 39 18.06 13.24 -14.38
CA THR A 39 17.24 14.37 -13.92
C THR A 39 18.06 15.10 -12.86
N PRO A 40 18.35 16.39 -13.03
CA PRO A 40 19.17 17.14 -12.07
C PRO A 40 18.48 17.08 -10.70
N VAL A 41 19.28 16.88 -9.65
CA VAL A 41 18.80 16.73 -8.26
C VAL A 41 17.79 17.85 -7.89
N ARG A 42 18.00 19.06 -8.44
CA ARG A 42 17.09 20.20 -8.26
C ARG A 42 15.69 19.93 -8.82
N GLN A 43 15.54 19.25 -9.95
CA GLN A 43 14.24 18.90 -10.53
C GLN A 43 13.55 17.79 -9.72
N VAL A 44 14.30 16.81 -9.22
CA VAL A 44 13.77 15.76 -8.32
C VAL A 44 13.29 16.41 -7.01
N LEU A 45 14.06 17.34 -6.45
CA LEU A 45 13.68 18.06 -5.24
C LEU A 45 12.42 18.90 -5.47
N ALA A 46 12.37 19.66 -6.57
CA ALA A 46 11.23 20.52 -6.90
C ALA A 46 9.95 19.75 -7.22
N GLN A 47 10.07 18.56 -7.83
CA GLN A 47 8.88 17.78 -8.25
C GLN A 47 8.42 16.75 -7.23
N LYS A 48 9.32 16.21 -6.39
CA LYS A 48 8.98 15.14 -5.44
C LYS A 48 8.92 15.58 -3.98
N VAL A 49 9.70 16.59 -3.58
CA VAL A 49 9.77 17.04 -2.18
C VAL A 49 9.00 18.33 -1.96
N LEU A 50 9.13 19.29 -2.86
CA LEU A 50 8.49 20.59 -2.69
C LEU A 50 6.94 20.53 -2.60
N PRO A 51 6.22 19.75 -3.44
CA PRO A 51 4.76 19.69 -3.37
C PRO A 51 4.23 19.16 -2.03
N PRO A 52 4.70 18.01 -1.48
CA PRO A 52 4.21 17.55 -0.18
C PRO A 52 4.61 18.50 0.97
N VAL A 53 5.80 19.08 0.94
CA VAL A 53 6.21 20.08 1.95
C VAL A 53 5.33 21.34 1.87
N ALA A 54 5.06 21.83 0.67
CA ALA A 54 4.17 22.98 0.47
C ALA A 54 2.74 22.69 0.92
N ALA A 55 2.24 21.47 0.69
CA ALA A 55 0.92 21.05 1.16
C ALA A 55 0.85 21.03 2.71
N VAL A 56 1.86 20.46 3.38
CA VAL A 56 1.93 20.47 4.85
C VAL A 56 2.04 21.89 5.38
N ALA A 57 2.90 22.74 4.78
CA ALA A 57 3.04 24.14 5.17
C ALA A 57 1.72 24.91 5.00
N LEU A 58 1.00 24.68 3.90
CA LEU A 58 -0.30 25.29 3.66
C LEU A 58 -1.32 24.91 4.74
N VAL A 59 -1.40 23.63 5.09
CA VAL A 59 -2.29 23.13 6.16
C VAL A 59 -1.95 23.80 7.49
N LEU A 60 -0.67 23.89 7.85
CA LEU A 60 -0.24 24.54 9.10
C LEU A 60 -0.52 26.05 9.10
N ILE A 61 -0.34 26.74 7.96
CA ILE A 61 -0.66 28.15 7.81
C ILE A 61 -2.17 28.38 7.96
N VAL A 62 -2.99 27.59 7.28
CA VAL A 62 -4.47 27.68 7.41
C VAL A 62 -4.89 27.42 8.84
N TRP A 63 -4.35 26.40 9.49
CA TRP A 63 -4.62 26.11 10.89
C TRP A 63 -4.26 27.28 11.80
N GLN A 64 -3.06 27.86 11.63
CA GLN A 64 -2.63 29.02 12.41
C GLN A 64 -3.48 30.27 12.17
N ILE A 65 -3.93 30.51 10.94
CA ILE A 65 -4.84 31.61 10.60
C ILE A 65 -6.20 31.42 11.30
N LEU A 66 -6.75 30.20 11.34
CA LEU A 66 -8.01 29.92 12.02
C LEU A 66 -7.94 30.23 13.53
N ILE A 67 -6.78 29.95 14.14
CA ILE A 67 -6.55 30.28 15.56
C ILE A 67 -6.46 31.80 15.76
N TRP A 68 -5.69 32.51 14.93
CA TRP A 68 -5.56 33.98 15.02
C TRP A 68 -6.89 34.70 14.77
N ALA A 69 -7.70 34.16 13.85
CA ALA A 69 -9.03 34.68 13.55
C ALA A 69 -10.05 34.38 14.65
N LYS A 70 -9.67 33.62 15.69
CA LYS A 70 -10.55 33.18 16.81
C LYS A 70 -11.90 32.63 16.32
N VAL A 71 -11.84 31.81 15.26
CA VAL A 71 -13.03 31.19 14.64
C VAL A 71 -13.72 30.24 15.62
N THR A 72 -12.94 29.64 16.53
CA THR A 72 -13.43 28.73 17.58
C THR A 72 -12.71 29.01 18.90
N ASP A 73 -13.31 28.53 19.98
CA ASP A 73 -12.70 28.59 21.30
C ASP A 73 -11.43 27.73 21.38
N ASP A 74 -10.44 28.15 22.16
CA ASP A 74 -9.12 27.48 22.29
C ASP A 74 -9.21 26.01 22.74
N TYR A 75 -10.29 25.65 23.46
CA TYR A 75 -10.51 24.26 23.90
C TYR A 75 -11.01 23.33 22.79
N LYS A 76 -11.50 23.86 21.65
CA LYS A 76 -11.98 23.08 20.50
C LYS A 76 -10.91 22.88 19.44
N LEU A 77 -10.05 23.87 19.25
CA LEU A 77 -8.97 23.80 18.27
C LEU A 77 -7.67 24.25 18.93
N PRO A 78 -6.81 23.28 19.36
CA PRO A 78 -5.54 23.60 20.00
C PRO A 78 -4.58 24.28 18.99
N SER A 79 -3.69 25.10 19.47
CA SER A 79 -2.63 25.67 18.65
C SER A 79 -1.58 24.60 18.29
N PRO A 80 -0.86 24.72 17.17
CA PRO A 80 0.26 23.83 16.84
C PRO A 80 1.29 23.74 17.96
N THR A 81 1.51 24.82 18.71
CA THR A 81 2.42 24.87 19.86
C THR A 81 1.93 23.98 21.00
N GLN A 82 0.63 24.05 21.36
CA GLN A 82 0.07 23.18 22.40
C GLN A 82 0.19 21.70 22.05
N VAL A 83 -0.03 21.34 20.77
CA VAL A 83 0.17 19.96 20.31
C VAL A 83 1.65 19.55 20.39
N TRP A 84 2.56 20.48 20.04
CA TRP A 84 4.00 20.21 20.16
C TRP A 84 4.44 20.04 21.61
N ASP A 85 3.90 20.85 22.52
CA ASP A 85 4.16 20.72 23.96
C ASP A 85 3.71 19.35 24.46
N GLU A 86 2.56 18.84 24.00
CA GLU A 86 2.06 17.50 24.33
C GLU A 86 2.97 16.39 23.79
N VAL A 87 3.47 16.53 22.54
CA VAL A 87 4.49 15.62 21.97
C VAL A 87 5.74 15.62 22.85
N SER A 88 6.23 16.80 23.24
CA SER A 88 7.44 16.99 24.04
C SER A 88 7.30 16.36 25.41
N ASN A 89 6.14 16.55 26.05
CA ASN A 89 5.81 15.98 27.35
C ASN A 89 5.75 14.45 27.31
N ALA A 90 5.05 13.89 26.31
CA ALA A 90 4.96 12.44 26.12
C ALA A 90 6.35 11.82 25.80
N TRP A 91 7.21 12.55 25.08
CA TRP A 91 8.57 12.14 24.82
C TRP A 91 9.42 12.17 26.11
N ALA A 92 9.36 13.25 26.88
CA ALA A 92 10.10 13.40 28.13
C ALA A 92 9.71 12.35 29.18
N GLN A 93 8.44 11.95 29.19
CA GLN A 93 7.92 10.87 30.04
C GLN A 93 8.27 9.46 29.52
N GLY A 94 8.81 9.34 28.31
CA GLY A 94 9.13 8.05 27.69
C GLY A 94 7.90 7.24 27.24
N THR A 95 6.70 7.80 27.28
CA THR A 95 5.43 7.11 26.98
C THR A 95 5.13 7.06 25.49
N LEU A 96 5.58 8.03 24.69
CA LEU A 96 5.28 8.20 23.28
C LEU A 96 5.60 6.95 22.44
N LEU A 97 6.80 6.40 22.62
CA LEU A 97 7.21 5.18 21.90
C LEU A 97 6.40 3.96 22.36
N GLY A 98 5.98 3.93 23.63
CA GLY A 98 5.12 2.89 24.16
C GLY A 98 3.77 2.86 23.45
N TYR A 99 3.10 4.00 23.30
CA TYR A 99 1.83 4.11 22.57
C TYR A 99 1.93 3.64 21.12
N ILE A 100 2.98 4.10 20.42
CA ILE A 100 3.25 3.71 19.05
C ILE A 100 3.49 2.20 18.93
N TRP A 101 4.35 1.65 19.79
CA TRP A 101 4.71 0.23 19.75
C TRP A 101 3.55 -0.69 20.07
N THR A 102 2.72 -0.32 21.03
CA THR A 102 1.52 -1.09 21.41
C THR A 102 0.58 -1.24 20.21
N SER A 103 0.24 -0.15 19.52
CA SER A 103 -0.64 -0.22 18.35
C SER A 103 0.03 -0.88 17.13
N ILE A 104 1.32 -0.63 16.88
CA ILE A 104 2.03 -1.27 15.77
C ILE A 104 2.10 -2.78 15.97
N SER A 105 2.45 -3.25 17.16
CA SER A 105 2.56 -4.69 17.46
C SER A 105 1.23 -5.41 17.31
N ARG A 106 0.13 -4.82 17.80
CA ARG A 106 -1.24 -5.34 17.61
C ARG A 106 -1.65 -5.36 16.14
N GLY A 107 -1.45 -4.24 15.45
CA GLY A 107 -1.79 -4.12 14.02
C GLY A 107 -1.03 -5.12 13.16
N LEU A 108 0.28 -5.26 13.41
CA LEU A 108 1.13 -6.20 12.69
C LEU A 108 0.73 -7.66 12.96
N PHE A 109 0.52 -8.00 14.23
CA PHE A 109 0.10 -9.36 14.58
C PHE A 109 -1.26 -9.71 13.97
N GLY A 110 -2.26 -8.81 14.10
CA GLY A 110 -3.57 -8.99 13.49
C GLY A 110 -3.53 -9.08 11.97
N PHE A 111 -2.69 -8.27 11.32
CA PHE A 111 -2.48 -8.33 9.87
C PHE A 111 -1.81 -9.64 9.42
N LEU A 112 -0.77 -10.11 10.14
CA LEU A 112 -0.15 -11.40 9.85
C LEU A 112 -1.14 -12.56 9.99
N LEU A 113 -1.99 -12.52 11.01
CA LEU A 113 -3.07 -13.49 11.18
C LEU A 113 -4.06 -13.43 10.00
N ALA A 114 -4.43 -12.22 9.58
CA ALA A 114 -5.29 -12.00 8.42
C ALA A 114 -4.65 -12.49 7.11
N LEU A 115 -3.33 -12.37 6.98
CA LEU A 115 -2.56 -12.90 5.86
C LEU A 115 -2.63 -14.44 5.81
N VAL A 116 -2.41 -15.10 6.95
CA VAL A 116 -2.45 -16.56 7.08
C VAL A 116 -3.82 -17.12 6.73
N ILE A 117 -4.91 -16.42 7.06
CA ILE A 117 -6.28 -16.85 6.76
C ILE A 117 -6.71 -16.39 5.37
N GLY A 118 -6.48 -15.14 5.02
CA GLY A 118 -6.95 -14.52 3.79
C GLY A 118 -6.30 -15.06 2.53
N THR A 119 -5.00 -15.45 2.60
CA THR A 119 -4.29 -16.01 1.45
C THR A 119 -4.83 -17.37 1.02
N PRO A 120 -4.97 -18.37 1.90
CA PRO A 120 -5.59 -19.65 1.53
C PRO A 120 -7.05 -19.48 1.08
N LEU A 121 -7.82 -18.62 1.75
CA LEU A 121 -9.20 -18.33 1.37
C LEU A 121 -9.28 -17.70 -0.02
N GLY A 122 -8.43 -16.72 -0.32
CA GLY A 122 -8.36 -16.09 -1.64
C GLY A 122 -7.96 -17.06 -2.74
N LEU A 123 -6.99 -17.97 -2.47
CA LEU A 123 -6.63 -19.04 -3.40
C LEU A 123 -7.80 -20.00 -3.66
N LEU A 124 -8.52 -20.39 -2.62
CA LEU A 124 -9.68 -21.27 -2.72
C LEU A 124 -10.77 -20.63 -3.57
N VAL A 125 -11.10 -19.36 -3.30
CA VAL A 125 -12.08 -18.57 -4.06
C VAL A 125 -11.64 -18.37 -5.51
N ALA A 126 -10.36 -18.13 -5.77
CA ALA A 126 -9.84 -17.94 -7.12
C ALA A 126 -9.88 -19.23 -7.96
N ARG A 127 -9.69 -20.40 -7.31
CA ARG A 127 -9.54 -21.69 -8.00
C ARG A 127 -10.83 -22.50 -8.12
N VAL A 128 -11.75 -22.37 -7.19
CA VAL A 128 -12.96 -23.20 -7.12
C VAL A 128 -14.18 -22.35 -7.47
N LYS A 129 -14.75 -22.56 -8.66
CA LYS A 129 -15.88 -21.76 -9.19
C LYS A 129 -17.08 -21.74 -8.24
N VAL A 130 -17.42 -22.88 -7.62
CA VAL A 130 -18.52 -22.98 -6.65
C VAL A 130 -18.26 -22.15 -5.42
N VAL A 131 -17.05 -22.21 -4.87
CA VAL A 131 -16.64 -21.39 -3.71
C VAL A 131 -16.66 -19.90 -4.07
N ARG A 132 -16.19 -19.56 -5.25
CA ARG A 132 -16.23 -18.17 -5.75
C ARG A 132 -17.66 -17.65 -5.86
N ALA A 133 -18.57 -18.43 -6.39
CA ALA A 133 -19.97 -18.03 -6.52
C ALA A 133 -20.64 -17.87 -5.14
N ALA A 134 -20.30 -18.72 -4.16
CA ALA A 134 -20.88 -18.70 -2.82
C ALA A 134 -20.25 -17.63 -1.91
N ILE A 135 -18.92 -17.57 -1.85
CA ILE A 135 -18.18 -16.75 -0.86
C ILE A 135 -17.80 -15.37 -1.44
N GLY A 136 -17.58 -15.26 -2.76
CA GLY A 136 -17.18 -13.99 -3.39
C GLY A 136 -18.08 -12.80 -3.03
N PRO A 137 -19.41 -12.90 -3.19
CA PRO A 137 -20.33 -11.83 -2.79
C PRO A 137 -20.26 -11.51 -1.29
N VAL A 138 -20.05 -12.52 -0.43
CA VAL A 138 -19.94 -12.32 1.03
C VAL A 138 -18.66 -11.55 1.36
N LEU A 139 -17.51 -11.90 0.74
CA LEU A 139 -16.26 -11.17 0.93
C LEU A 139 -16.39 -9.70 0.49
N SER A 140 -17.04 -9.45 -0.63
CA SER A 140 -17.29 -8.09 -1.12
C SER A 140 -18.24 -7.31 -0.21
N GLY A 141 -19.28 -7.98 0.30
CA GLY A 141 -20.21 -7.41 1.27
C GLY A 141 -19.53 -7.04 2.60
N LEU A 142 -18.65 -7.90 3.11
CA LEU A 142 -17.89 -7.63 4.33
C LEU A 142 -16.94 -6.41 4.16
N GLN A 143 -16.39 -6.20 2.98
CA GLN A 143 -15.57 -5.00 2.71
C GLN A 143 -16.39 -3.69 2.69
N SER A 144 -17.66 -3.76 2.35
CA SER A 144 -18.53 -2.57 2.32
C SER A 144 -19.00 -2.16 3.72
N LEU A 145 -18.94 -3.08 4.71
CA LEU A 145 -19.33 -2.78 6.09
C LEU A 145 -18.21 -1.98 6.79
N PRO A 146 -18.53 -0.89 7.49
CA PRO A 146 -17.59 -0.21 8.36
C PRO A 146 -17.07 -1.17 9.43
N SER A 147 -15.74 -1.32 9.54
CA SER A 147 -15.14 -2.24 10.52
C SER A 147 -15.51 -1.91 11.97
N VAL A 148 -15.81 -0.64 12.26
CA VAL A 148 -16.29 -0.19 13.58
C VAL A 148 -17.60 -0.87 13.99
N ALA A 149 -18.44 -1.26 13.04
CA ALA A 149 -19.71 -1.94 13.32
C ALA A 149 -19.50 -3.34 13.95
N TRP A 150 -18.33 -3.93 13.77
CA TRP A 150 -17.99 -5.23 14.35
C TRP A 150 -17.48 -5.15 15.80
N VAL A 151 -17.13 -3.96 16.29
CA VAL A 151 -16.59 -3.80 17.64
C VAL A 151 -17.59 -4.20 18.72
N PRO A 152 -18.86 -3.72 18.74
CA PRO A 152 -19.82 -4.12 19.77
C PRO A 152 -20.08 -5.64 19.81
N PRO A 153 -20.35 -6.34 18.70
CA PRO A 153 -20.47 -7.81 18.73
C PRO A 153 -19.19 -8.50 19.21
N ALA A 154 -18.01 -8.03 18.79
CA ALA A 154 -16.74 -8.63 19.19
C ALA A 154 -16.50 -8.46 20.71
N VAL A 155 -16.87 -7.32 21.29
CA VAL A 155 -16.80 -7.09 22.74
C VAL A 155 -17.74 -8.05 23.49
N LEU A 156 -18.97 -8.23 23.00
CA LEU A 156 -19.93 -9.12 23.63
C LEU A 156 -19.52 -10.60 23.58
N TRP A 157 -18.88 -11.02 22.51
CA TRP A 157 -18.48 -12.42 22.32
C TRP A 157 -17.14 -12.77 22.96
N LEU A 158 -16.20 -11.84 22.94
CA LEU A 158 -14.80 -12.10 23.32
C LEU A 158 -14.37 -11.34 24.58
N GLY A 159 -15.17 -10.36 25.02
CA GLY A 159 -14.80 -9.46 26.11
C GLY A 159 -13.82 -8.37 25.68
N LEU A 160 -13.46 -7.48 26.61
CA LEU A 160 -12.49 -6.39 26.39
C LEU A 160 -11.06 -6.92 26.53
N ASN A 161 -10.51 -7.44 25.45
CA ASN A 161 -9.16 -8.00 25.39
C ASN A 161 -8.59 -7.93 23.98
N ASP A 162 -7.30 -8.26 23.81
CA ASP A 162 -6.62 -8.26 22.50
C ASP A 162 -7.27 -9.20 21.46
N LYS A 163 -7.92 -10.30 21.89
CA LYS A 163 -8.59 -11.23 20.97
C LYS A 163 -9.74 -10.55 20.24
N MET A 164 -10.47 -9.68 20.94
CA MET A 164 -11.52 -8.86 20.32
C MET A 164 -10.94 -7.93 19.25
N MET A 165 -9.83 -7.25 19.54
CA MET A 165 -9.17 -6.38 18.56
C MET A 165 -8.74 -7.17 17.32
N TYR A 166 -8.14 -8.35 17.52
CA TYR A 166 -7.75 -9.23 16.41
C TYR A 166 -8.95 -9.72 15.60
N ALA A 167 -10.08 -10.04 16.24
CA ALA A 167 -11.29 -10.42 15.52
C ALA A 167 -11.80 -9.30 14.61
N VAL A 168 -11.80 -8.05 15.09
CA VAL A 168 -12.21 -6.89 14.29
C VAL A 168 -11.24 -6.63 13.14
N ILE A 169 -9.93 -6.78 13.37
CA ILE A 169 -8.91 -6.70 12.33
C ILE A 169 -9.14 -7.76 11.26
N LEU A 170 -9.39 -9.02 11.65
CA LEU A 170 -9.62 -10.12 10.72
C LEU A 170 -10.84 -9.88 9.83
N LEU A 171 -11.95 -9.42 10.42
CA LEU A 171 -13.18 -9.13 9.67
C LEU A 171 -12.98 -8.02 8.63
N GLY A 172 -12.09 -7.06 8.89
CA GLY A 172 -11.74 -6.01 7.93
C GLY A 172 -10.70 -6.44 6.89
N ALA A 173 -9.66 -7.13 7.31
CA ALA A 173 -8.48 -7.38 6.47
C ALA A 173 -8.59 -8.65 5.62
N VAL A 174 -9.13 -9.75 6.15
CA VAL A 174 -9.24 -11.04 5.43
C VAL A 174 -9.97 -10.91 4.10
N PRO A 175 -11.13 -10.23 4.01
CA PRO A 175 -11.81 -10.04 2.74
C PRO A 175 -10.98 -9.26 1.73
N SER A 176 -10.24 -8.24 2.16
CA SER A 176 -9.37 -7.44 1.29
C SER A 176 -8.20 -8.23 0.73
N ILE A 177 -7.54 -9.02 1.58
CA ILE A 177 -6.44 -9.88 1.18
C ILE A 177 -6.92 -10.96 0.20
N ALA A 178 -8.06 -11.60 0.50
CA ALA A 178 -8.64 -12.64 -0.33
C ALA A 178 -9.06 -12.08 -1.70
N ASN A 179 -9.81 -10.98 -1.74
CA ASN A 179 -10.24 -10.34 -2.99
C ASN A 179 -9.06 -9.80 -3.81
N GLY A 180 -8.02 -9.26 -3.15
CA GLY A 180 -6.81 -8.82 -3.82
C GLY A 180 -6.06 -9.98 -4.50
N LEU A 181 -6.01 -11.15 -3.84
CA LEU A 181 -5.43 -12.35 -4.44
C LEU A 181 -6.28 -12.87 -5.61
N VAL A 182 -7.61 -12.88 -5.46
CA VAL A 182 -8.53 -13.25 -6.56
C VAL A 182 -8.31 -12.35 -7.77
N ALA A 183 -8.28 -11.04 -7.56
CA ALA A 183 -8.02 -10.07 -8.63
C ALA A 183 -6.64 -10.27 -9.28
N GLY A 184 -5.61 -10.57 -8.48
CA GLY A 184 -4.28 -10.89 -8.99
C GLY A 184 -4.24 -12.17 -9.83
N VAL A 185 -4.99 -13.19 -9.44
CA VAL A 185 -5.11 -14.45 -10.20
C VAL A 185 -5.87 -14.24 -11.50
N ASP A 186 -6.93 -13.45 -11.49
CA ASP A 186 -7.73 -13.15 -12.69
C ASP A 186 -6.95 -12.36 -13.77
N GLN A 187 -5.93 -11.63 -13.37
CA GLN A 187 -5.07 -10.86 -14.27
C GLN A 187 -3.98 -11.72 -14.95
N ILE A 188 -3.82 -12.99 -14.56
CA ILE A 188 -2.79 -13.86 -15.15
C ILE A 188 -3.16 -14.20 -16.58
N PRO A 189 -2.30 -13.91 -17.60
CA PRO A 189 -2.55 -14.31 -18.98
C PRO A 189 -2.73 -15.82 -19.09
N PRO A 190 -3.75 -16.31 -19.82
CA PRO A 190 -4.00 -17.75 -19.97
C PRO A 190 -2.83 -18.53 -20.54
N LEU A 191 -1.96 -17.87 -21.30
CA LEU A 191 -0.73 -18.46 -21.85
C LEU A 191 0.21 -18.95 -20.77
N HIS A 192 0.41 -18.19 -19.69
CA HIS A 192 1.27 -18.61 -18.57
C HIS A 192 0.74 -19.87 -17.88
N LEU A 193 -0.59 -19.97 -17.71
CA LEU A 193 -1.21 -21.14 -17.10
C LEU A 193 -1.07 -22.39 -17.99
N ARG A 194 -1.25 -22.23 -19.32
CA ARG A 194 -1.08 -23.32 -20.29
C ARG A 194 0.38 -23.77 -20.39
N ALA A 195 1.32 -22.85 -20.49
CA ALA A 195 2.75 -23.17 -20.50
C ALA A 195 3.17 -23.95 -19.24
N GLY A 196 2.64 -23.57 -18.07
CA GLY A 196 2.89 -24.30 -16.85
C GLY A 196 2.33 -25.72 -16.85
N GLN A 197 1.15 -25.91 -17.41
CA GLN A 197 0.54 -27.23 -17.53
C GLN A 197 1.35 -28.16 -18.45
N THR A 198 1.87 -27.65 -19.58
CA THR A 198 2.74 -28.43 -20.49
C THR A 198 4.06 -28.82 -19.81
N LEU A 199 4.57 -28.02 -18.87
CA LEU A 199 5.75 -28.35 -18.06
C LEU A 199 5.43 -29.22 -16.83
N GLY A 200 4.21 -29.77 -16.72
CA GLY A 200 3.80 -30.65 -15.63
C GLY A 200 3.45 -29.95 -14.30
N ALA A 201 3.39 -28.63 -14.28
CA ALA A 201 3.00 -27.88 -13.09
C ALA A 201 1.47 -27.82 -12.93
N THR A 202 0.89 -28.92 -12.45
CA THR A 202 -0.56 -29.07 -12.20
C THR A 202 -0.89 -29.03 -10.71
N GLY A 203 -2.14 -28.80 -10.35
CA GLY A 203 -2.62 -28.82 -8.98
C GLY A 203 -1.90 -27.84 -8.05
N LEU A 204 -1.46 -28.31 -6.87
CA LEU A 204 -0.74 -27.50 -5.88
C LEU A 204 0.61 -26.99 -6.40
N ARG A 205 1.35 -27.81 -7.18
CA ARG A 205 2.62 -27.39 -7.79
C ARG A 205 2.42 -26.20 -8.72
N GLY A 206 1.38 -26.24 -9.59
CA GLY A 206 1.03 -25.12 -10.45
C GLY A 206 0.64 -23.87 -9.66
N THR A 207 -0.02 -24.03 -8.52
CA THR A 207 -0.40 -22.93 -7.65
C THR A 207 0.83 -22.22 -7.07
N TRP A 208 1.78 -22.97 -6.50
CA TRP A 208 2.96 -22.39 -5.85
C TRP A 208 3.99 -21.83 -6.82
N HIS A 209 4.23 -22.51 -7.97
CA HIS A 209 5.30 -22.11 -8.88
C HIS A 209 4.86 -21.19 -10.02
N ILE A 210 3.55 -21.12 -10.32
CA ILE A 210 3.04 -20.31 -11.42
C ILE A 210 2.02 -19.28 -10.94
N VAL A 211 0.94 -19.71 -10.30
CA VAL A 211 -0.19 -18.83 -9.99
C VAL A 211 0.19 -17.80 -8.94
N LEU A 212 0.71 -18.21 -7.80
CA LEU A 212 1.13 -17.29 -6.73
C LEU A 212 2.20 -16.30 -7.20
N PRO A 213 3.31 -16.74 -7.83
CA PRO A 213 4.26 -15.80 -8.38
C PRO A 213 3.66 -14.87 -9.43
N ALA A 214 2.84 -15.36 -10.37
CA ALA A 214 2.25 -14.54 -11.41
C ALA A 214 1.20 -13.55 -10.90
N SER A 215 0.46 -13.90 -9.84
CA SER A 215 -0.54 -13.01 -9.21
C SER A 215 0.07 -11.96 -8.29
N LEU A 216 1.36 -12.06 -7.95
CA LEU A 216 1.99 -11.24 -6.92
C LEU A 216 1.81 -9.72 -7.09
N PRO A 217 1.86 -9.11 -8.30
CA PRO A 217 1.63 -7.67 -8.45
C PRO A 217 0.22 -7.26 -8.01
N GLY A 218 -0.82 -7.96 -8.46
CA GLY A 218 -2.20 -7.71 -8.05
C GLY A 218 -2.44 -8.06 -6.57
N TYR A 219 -1.83 -9.14 -6.09
CA TYR A 219 -1.91 -9.55 -4.69
C TYR A 219 -1.31 -8.52 -3.74
N LEU A 220 -0.20 -7.86 -4.11
CA LEU A 220 0.39 -6.79 -3.31
C LEU A 220 -0.55 -5.60 -3.12
N ALA A 221 -1.31 -5.23 -4.15
CA ALA A 221 -2.34 -4.20 -4.01
C ALA A 221 -3.39 -4.62 -2.97
N GLY A 222 -3.80 -5.89 -2.98
CA GLY A 222 -4.69 -6.46 -1.97
C GLY A 222 -4.08 -6.48 -0.56
N LEU A 223 -2.79 -6.78 -0.43
CA LEU A 223 -2.08 -6.74 0.85
C LEU A 223 -2.01 -5.32 1.42
N LYS A 224 -1.67 -4.35 0.58
CA LYS A 224 -1.65 -2.93 0.95
C LYS A 224 -3.02 -2.45 1.43
N GLN A 225 -4.07 -2.81 0.71
CA GLN A 225 -5.44 -2.52 1.11
C GLN A 225 -5.82 -3.25 2.40
N GLY A 226 -5.44 -4.52 2.54
CA GLY A 226 -5.64 -5.31 3.75
C GLY A 226 -4.98 -4.69 4.98
N TRP A 227 -3.75 -4.18 4.85
CA TRP A 227 -3.09 -3.42 5.91
C TRP A 227 -3.88 -2.16 6.28
N ALA A 228 -4.31 -1.38 5.30
CA ALA A 228 -5.10 -0.17 5.54
C ALA A 228 -6.43 -0.47 6.25
N PHE A 229 -7.06 -1.61 5.98
CA PHE A 229 -8.24 -2.07 6.72
C PHE A 229 -7.87 -2.54 8.13
N SER A 230 -6.76 -3.29 8.30
CA SER A 230 -6.25 -3.71 9.61
C SER A 230 -6.03 -2.52 10.51
N TRP A 231 -5.33 -1.51 10.02
CA TRP A 231 -4.99 -0.30 10.78
C TRP A 231 -6.24 0.47 11.22
N ARG A 232 -7.18 0.70 10.30
CA ARG A 232 -8.46 1.37 10.63
C ARG A 232 -9.32 0.56 11.61
N SER A 233 -9.37 -0.75 11.43
CA SER A 233 -10.11 -1.65 12.31
C SER A 233 -9.52 -1.67 13.71
N LEU A 234 -8.19 -1.69 13.83
CA LEU A 234 -7.50 -1.61 15.12
C LEU A 234 -7.79 -0.29 15.81
N MET A 235 -7.65 0.85 15.11
CA MET A 235 -7.93 2.16 15.70
C MET A 235 -9.36 2.23 16.22
N ALA A 236 -10.35 1.75 15.44
CA ALA A 236 -11.75 1.70 15.89
C ALA A 236 -11.93 0.79 17.13
N ALA A 237 -11.23 -0.34 17.17
CA ALA A 237 -11.29 -1.25 18.31
C ALA A 237 -10.61 -0.65 19.56
N GLU A 238 -9.46 -0.01 19.41
CA GLU A 238 -8.74 0.64 20.52
C GLU A 238 -9.50 1.84 21.11
N ILE A 239 -10.21 2.62 20.28
CA ILE A 239 -11.04 3.75 20.74
C ILE A 239 -12.19 3.25 21.65
N ILE A 240 -12.83 2.13 21.27
CA ILE A 240 -14.00 1.63 21.98
C ILE A 240 -13.62 0.72 23.17
N ALA A 241 -12.52 -0.03 23.03
CA ALA A 241 -12.06 -0.98 24.05
C ALA A 241 -11.06 -0.34 25.00
N SER A 242 -11.54 0.56 25.85
CA SER A 242 -10.74 1.07 26.95
C SER A 242 -10.74 0.08 28.13
N SER A 243 -9.58 -0.50 28.44
CA SER A 243 -9.36 -1.34 29.62
C SER A 243 -7.96 -1.12 30.17
N PRO A 244 -7.79 -1.00 31.49
CA PRO A 244 -6.49 -0.81 32.13
C PRO A 244 -5.49 -1.94 31.82
N ASP A 245 -5.99 -3.16 31.61
CA ASP A 245 -5.16 -4.35 31.38
C ASP A 245 -4.56 -4.41 29.96
N LEU A 246 -5.11 -3.62 29.02
CA LEU A 246 -4.70 -3.66 27.61
C LEU A 246 -3.47 -2.81 27.30
N GLY A 247 -3.02 -1.94 28.22
CA GLY A 247 -2.01 -0.94 27.93
C GLY A 247 -2.48 0.10 26.92
N VAL A 248 -1.90 1.28 26.93
CA VAL A 248 -2.38 2.41 26.11
C VAL A 248 -1.81 2.33 24.69
N GLY A 249 -2.69 2.13 23.71
CA GLY A 249 -2.40 2.29 22.28
C GLY A 249 -2.80 3.68 21.77
N LEU A 250 -2.56 3.93 20.48
CA LEU A 250 -2.84 5.22 19.83
C LEU A 250 -4.35 5.54 19.79
N GLY A 251 -5.20 4.53 19.55
CA GLY A 251 -6.64 4.71 19.59
C GLY A 251 -7.15 5.00 21.00
N GLN A 252 -6.57 4.34 22.00
CA GLN A 252 -6.91 4.62 23.41
C GLN A 252 -6.40 5.99 23.86
N LEU A 253 -5.21 6.44 23.38
CA LEU A 253 -4.72 7.80 23.64
C LEU A 253 -5.71 8.85 23.10
N LEU A 254 -6.28 8.61 21.91
CA LEU A 254 -7.31 9.49 21.32
C LEU A 254 -8.55 9.54 22.21
N GLU A 255 -9.03 8.41 22.66
CA GLU A 255 -10.19 8.32 23.55
C GLU A 255 -9.93 8.98 24.91
N GLN A 256 -8.76 8.76 25.49
CA GLN A 256 -8.33 9.41 26.73
C GLN A 256 -8.32 10.95 26.57
N GLY A 257 -7.81 11.47 25.44
CA GLY A 257 -7.87 12.90 25.14
C GLY A 257 -9.31 13.42 25.08
N ARG A 258 -10.23 12.64 24.52
CA ARG A 258 -11.67 12.97 24.48
C ARG A 258 -12.30 12.98 25.88
N GLU A 259 -12.04 11.95 26.69
CA GLU A 259 -12.58 11.83 28.05
C GLU A 259 -12.08 12.95 28.96
N THR A 260 -10.80 13.33 28.84
CA THR A 260 -10.21 14.42 29.61
C THR A 260 -10.48 15.81 29.03
N SER A 261 -11.22 15.88 27.92
CA SER A 261 -11.49 17.14 27.18
C SER A 261 -10.22 17.86 26.74
N SER A 262 -9.12 17.12 26.56
CA SER A 262 -7.83 17.63 26.07
C SER A 262 -7.71 17.49 24.55
N MET A 263 -8.09 18.53 23.81
CA MET A 263 -7.98 18.49 22.34
C MET A 263 -6.54 18.43 21.87
N SER A 264 -5.56 18.91 22.61
CA SER A 264 -4.13 18.75 22.27
C SER A 264 -3.71 17.28 22.26
N THR A 265 -4.15 16.48 23.24
CA THR A 265 -3.92 15.02 23.26
C THR A 265 -4.65 14.30 22.13
N VAL A 266 -5.88 14.72 21.80
CA VAL A 266 -6.63 14.17 20.64
C VAL A 266 -5.87 14.42 19.34
N PHE A 267 -5.40 15.64 19.10
CA PHE A 267 -4.62 15.98 17.90
C PHE A 267 -3.26 15.27 17.87
N LEU A 268 -2.59 15.14 19.01
CA LEU A 268 -1.38 14.32 19.13
C LEU A 268 -1.66 12.88 18.64
N ALA A 269 -2.70 12.25 19.16
CA ALA A 269 -3.06 10.88 18.76
C ALA A 269 -3.39 10.78 17.25
N ILE A 270 -4.17 11.71 16.71
CA ILE A 270 -4.50 11.76 15.27
C ILE A 270 -3.23 11.87 14.44
N PHE A 271 -2.29 12.77 14.78
CA PHE A 271 -1.04 12.91 14.04
C PHE A 271 -0.16 11.68 14.13
N LEU A 272 -0.06 11.05 15.31
CA LEU A 272 0.69 9.81 15.46
C LEU A 272 0.09 8.67 14.63
N ILE A 273 -1.24 8.51 14.64
CA ILE A 273 -1.95 7.51 13.83
C ILE A 273 -1.66 7.73 12.33
N LEU A 274 -1.72 8.98 11.89
CA LEU A 274 -1.45 9.37 10.50
C LEU A 274 0.02 9.11 10.12
N ILE A 275 0.96 9.56 10.95
CA ILE A 275 2.40 9.41 10.71
C ILE A 275 2.78 7.93 10.64
N VAL A 276 2.30 7.12 11.59
CA VAL A 276 2.56 5.67 11.60
C VAL A 276 1.96 5.01 10.36
N GLY A 277 0.72 5.35 9.99
CA GLY A 277 0.09 4.83 8.77
C GLY A 277 0.88 5.15 7.51
N ILE A 278 1.31 6.40 7.34
CA ILE A 278 2.16 6.83 6.22
C ILE A 278 3.54 6.17 6.27
N ALA A 279 4.16 6.08 7.45
CA ALA A 279 5.48 5.47 7.61
C ALA A 279 5.48 4.00 7.17
N ILE A 280 4.48 3.22 7.56
CA ILE A 280 4.36 1.82 7.17
C ILE A 280 4.15 1.70 5.66
N ASP A 281 3.32 2.55 5.04
CA ASP A 281 3.14 2.54 3.59
C ASP A 281 4.45 2.86 2.85
N LEU A 282 5.17 3.89 3.29
CA LEU A 282 6.41 4.33 2.65
C LEU A 282 7.60 3.41 2.91
N LEU A 283 7.71 2.83 4.12
CA LEU A 283 8.88 2.04 4.52
C LEU A 283 8.74 0.55 4.22
N ILE A 284 7.50 0.03 4.15
CA ILE A 284 7.26 -1.39 3.93
C ILE A 284 6.62 -1.62 2.55
N PHE A 285 5.42 -1.07 2.29
CA PHE A 285 4.67 -1.41 1.08
C PHE A 285 5.26 -0.81 -0.19
N SER A 286 5.66 0.46 -0.17
CA SER A 286 6.21 1.11 -1.38
C SER A 286 7.56 0.53 -1.86
N PRO A 287 8.51 0.15 -0.97
CA PRO A 287 9.71 -0.57 -1.39
C PRO A 287 9.41 -1.99 -1.90
N LEU A 288 8.50 -2.71 -1.21
CA LEU A 288 8.10 -4.06 -1.60
C LEU A 288 7.44 -4.06 -2.99
N GLU A 289 6.53 -3.14 -3.24
CA GLU A 289 5.88 -2.95 -4.53
C GLU A 289 6.90 -2.66 -5.63
N ARG A 290 7.81 -1.71 -5.40
CA ARG A 290 8.89 -1.39 -6.35
C ARG A 290 9.80 -2.58 -6.61
N TRP A 291 10.14 -3.35 -5.59
CA TRP A 291 10.96 -4.54 -5.74
C TRP A 291 10.27 -5.60 -6.60
N VAL A 292 9.00 -5.90 -6.35
CA VAL A 292 8.22 -6.87 -7.13
C VAL A 292 8.05 -6.41 -8.58
N LEU A 293 7.72 -5.14 -8.82
CA LEU A 293 7.54 -4.61 -10.17
C LEU A 293 8.88 -4.60 -10.95
N ARG A 294 9.99 -4.27 -10.27
CA ARG A 294 11.34 -4.32 -10.89
C ARG A 294 11.77 -5.73 -11.25
N SER A 295 11.61 -6.69 -10.35
CA SER A 295 12.01 -8.08 -10.57
C SER A 295 11.23 -8.74 -11.72
N ARG A 296 10.11 -8.13 -12.14
CA ARG A 296 9.25 -8.61 -13.24
C ARG A 296 9.32 -7.78 -14.51
N GLY A 297 10.20 -6.79 -14.57
CA GLY A 297 10.34 -5.92 -15.74
C GLY A 297 9.10 -5.05 -16.02
N LEU A 298 8.20 -4.88 -15.03
CA LEU A 298 6.97 -4.09 -15.16
C LEU A 298 7.19 -2.59 -14.90
N LEU A 299 8.37 -2.19 -14.42
CA LEU A 299 8.73 -0.77 -14.30
C LEU A 299 9.31 -0.29 -15.61
N VAL A 300 8.56 0.55 -16.30
CA VAL A 300 9.12 1.38 -17.38
C VAL A 300 10.14 2.32 -16.73
N LYS A 301 11.40 2.25 -17.17
CA LYS A 301 12.43 3.24 -16.82
C LYS A 301 11.99 4.59 -17.41
N ASN A 302 11.40 5.44 -16.58
CA ASN A 302 11.30 6.87 -16.88
C ASN A 302 12.58 7.57 -16.46
#